data_41b291edac8531215e64b44586dc7553
#
_entry.id   41b291edac8531215e64b44586dc7553
#
_cell.length_a   1.000
_cell.length_b   1.000
_cell.length_c   1.000
_cell.angle_alpha   90.00
_cell.angle_beta   90.00
_cell.angle_gamma   90.00
#
_symmetry.space_group_name_H-M   'P 1'
#
loop_
_entity.id
_entity.type
_entity.pdbx_description
1 polymer ?
#
loop_
_entity_poly.entity_id
_entity_poly.type
_entity_poly.pdbx_seq_one_letter_code
_entity_poly.pdbx_strand_id
1 'polypeptide(L)'
;MTKHTLIVLPFLALAACNGANSGSSANAAPAGNASEDMTASPVQASSNITEASANSAPTDAATYLAKAGAGDLFEIESSKAIMEKTKNAEVNSFAKMMVDEHGKSTAKLKAAAQAAKLRTSPPTLEPKQQQAIDSIRAAQGDAADRLYLDAQRMAHSDALALHRGYESGGDTAQLKAAAADIAPVVQHHIDMLAKIKS
;
A
#
# COMPACT_ATOMS: atom_id res chain seq x y z
N MET A 1 32.83 -15.58 -38.22
CA MET A 1 33.01 -14.24 -38.80
C MET A 1 31.62 -13.65 -38.99
N THR A 2 31.12 -12.91 -38.06
CA THR A 2 29.81 -12.21 -38.19
C THR A 2 29.95 -10.82 -37.60
N LYS A 3 29.67 -9.84 -38.44
CA LYS A 3 29.99 -8.42 -38.29
C LYS A 3 29.07 -7.72 -37.30
N HIS A 4 29.65 -6.96 -36.39
CA HIS A 4 28.96 -6.05 -35.50
C HIS A 4 28.60 -4.77 -36.25
N THR A 5 27.32 -4.41 -36.25
CA THR A 5 26.88 -3.10 -36.74
C THR A 5 26.53 -2.22 -35.54
N LEU A 6 27.38 -1.21 -35.33
CA LEU A 6 27.14 -0.11 -34.41
C LEU A 6 26.11 0.83 -35.04
N ILE A 7 24.99 1.10 -34.36
CA ILE A 7 24.07 2.19 -34.70
C ILE A 7 24.23 3.27 -33.65
N VAL A 8 24.81 4.41 -34.09
CA VAL A 8 24.91 5.66 -33.34
C VAL A 8 23.70 6.51 -33.71
N LEU A 9 22.90 6.93 -32.76
CA LEU A 9 21.84 7.93 -32.94
C LEU A 9 22.18 9.22 -32.19
N PRO A 10 21.94 10.39 -32.79
CA PRO A 10 22.42 11.67 -32.26
C PRO A 10 21.46 12.27 -31.24
N PHE A 11 22.05 12.96 -30.28
CA PHE A 11 21.44 13.91 -29.35
C PHE A 11 20.72 15.04 -30.06
N LEU A 12 19.49 15.36 -29.67
CA LEU A 12 18.84 16.62 -29.97
C LEU A 12 18.54 17.34 -28.65
N ALA A 13 19.29 18.42 -28.40
CA ALA A 13 19.03 19.38 -27.34
C ALA A 13 18.00 20.40 -27.83
N LEU A 14 17.00 20.72 -27.02
CA LEU A 14 16.15 21.89 -27.21
C LEU A 14 16.13 22.73 -25.93
N ALA A 15 16.38 24.02 -26.16
CA ALA A 15 16.65 25.06 -25.19
C ALA A 15 15.40 25.64 -24.52
N ALA A 16 15.68 26.32 -23.43
CA ALA A 16 14.86 27.10 -22.53
C ALA A 16 13.96 28.17 -23.20
N CYS A 17 12.83 28.48 -22.56
CA CYS A 17 12.28 29.84 -22.54
C CYS A 17 11.80 30.19 -21.14
N ASN A 18 12.38 31.26 -20.65
CA ASN A 18 12.17 32.03 -19.45
C ASN A 18 10.92 32.94 -19.63
N GLY A 19 10.12 33.11 -18.60
CA GLY A 19 8.99 34.03 -18.58
C GLY A 19 8.65 34.47 -17.18
N ALA A 20 9.36 35.48 -16.70
CA ALA A 20 9.02 36.23 -15.49
C ALA A 20 7.82 37.15 -15.77
N ASN A 21 6.87 37.25 -14.87
CA ASN A 21 6.01 38.43 -14.77
C ASN A 21 5.72 38.78 -13.31
N SER A 22 6.26 39.89 -12.90
CA SER A 22 6.02 40.60 -11.65
C SER A 22 4.78 41.49 -11.80
N GLY A 23 3.94 41.54 -10.79
CA GLY A 23 2.81 42.48 -10.72
C GLY A 23 2.39 42.73 -9.28
N SER A 24 3.03 43.72 -8.67
CA SER A 24 2.64 44.33 -7.40
C SER A 24 1.49 45.32 -7.60
N SER A 25 0.50 45.34 -6.71
CA SER A 25 -0.21 46.58 -6.36
C SER A 25 -0.96 46.41 -5.04
N ALA A 26 -0.52 47.17 -4.10
CA ALA A 26 -1.19 47.53 -2.87
C ALA A 26 -2.34 48.50 -3.15
N ASN A 27 -3.47 48.42 -2.43
CA ASN A 27 -4.15 49.63 -2.02
C ASN A 27 -5.00 49.44 -0.75
N ALA A 28 -5.07 50.53 0.00
CA ALA A 28 -5.44 50.77 1.36
C ALA A 28 -6.95 50.67 1.66
N ALA A 29 -7.23 50.49 2.97
CA ALA A 29 -8.51 50.69 3.60
C ALA A 29 -9.01 52.15 3.60
N PRO A 30 -10.33 52.39 3.86
CA PRO A 30 -10.61 53.04 5.12
C PRO A 30 -11.84 52.48 5.91
N ALA A 31 -11.86 52.85 7.17
CA ALA A 31 -12.83 52.57 8.20
C ALA A 31 -14.18 53.22 8.00
N GLY A 32 -15.23 52.57 8.52
CA GLY A 32 -16.57 53.18 8.65
C GLY A 32 -17.38 52.37 9.67
N ASN A 33 -17.66 53.03 10.76
CA ASN A 33 -18.38 52.61 11.96
C ASN A 33 -19.90 52.68 11.72
N ALA A 34 -20.69 51.70 12.15
CA ALA A 34 -22.06 51.86 12.66
C ALA A 34 -22.55 50.54 13.30
N SER A 35 -22.93 50.69 14.54
CA SER A 35 -23.68 49.73 15.35
C SER A 35 -25.11 49.58 14.82
N GLU A 36 -25.64 48.33 14.84
CA GLU A 36 -27.03 48.10 15.25
C GLU A 36 -27.25 46.66 15.67
N ASP A 37 -27.80 46.54 16.84
CA ASP A 37 -28.26 45.38 17.59
C ASP A 37 -29.46 44.70 16.86
N MET A 38 -29.36 43.36 16.65
CA MET A 38 -30.52 42.48 16.49
C MET A 38 -30.20 41.07 16.93
N THR A 39 -30.78 40.71 18.04
CA THR A 39 -30.89 39.35 18.58
C THR A 39 -31.39 38.35 17.57
N ALA A 40 -30.60 37.36 17.25
CA ALA A 40 -31.07 36.14 16.60
C ALA A 40 -30.36 34.94 17.23
N SER A 41 -31.16 34.02 17.78
CA SER A 41 -30.76 32.75 18.42
C SER A 41 -29.80 31.93 17.57
N PRO A 42 -28.83 31.26 18.18
CA PRO A 42 -27.96 30.32 17.45
C PRO A 42 -28.76 29.10 17.05
N VAL A 43 -29.04 28.97 15.76
CA VAL A 43 -29.38 27.69 15.18
C VAL A 43 -28.10 26.82 15.29
N GLN A 44 -28.12 25.89 16.21
CA GLN A 44 -27.15 24.81 16.28
C GLN A 44 -27.29 23.96 15.01
N ALA A 45 -26.53 24.29 14.01
CA ALA A 45 -26.24 23.37 12.94
C ALA A 45 -25.36 22.28 13.56
N SER A 46 -25.98 21.19 13.98
CA SER A 46 -25.29 19.93 14.25
C SER A 46 -24.70 19.45 12.94
N SER A 47 -23.50 19.90 12.64
CA SER A 47 -22.63 19.25 11.66
C SER A 47 -22.15 17.94 12.29
N ASN A 48 -23.00 16.91 12.21
CA ASN A 48 -22.53 15.53 12.26
C ASN A 48 -21.68 15.30 11.01
N ILE A 49 -20.47 15.80 11.04
CA ILE A 49 -19.40 15.26 10.22
C ILE A 49 -19.08 13.93 10.89
N THR A 50 -19.76 12.88 10.42
CA THR A 50 -19.28 11.51 10.60
C THR A 50 -17.97 11.48 9.83
N GLU A 51 -16.86 11.76 10.49
CA GLU A 51 -15.56 11.32 10.03
C GLU A 51 -15.63 9.80 10.05
N ALA A 52 -16.13 9.24 8.95
CA ALA A 52 -16.04 7.82 8.67
C ALA A 52 -14.55 7.50 8.71
N SER A 53 -14.14 6.78 9.73
CA SER A 53 -12.80 6.25 9.90
C SER A 53 -12.33 5.63 8.59
N ALA A 54 -11.50 6.36 7.84
CA ALA A 54 -10.89 5.89 6.61
C ALA A 54 -9.94 4.70 6.84
N ASN A 55 -9.91 4.15 8.06
CA ASN A 55 -8.95 3.13 8.49
C ASN A 55 -9.59 1.93 9.23
N SER A 56 -10.91 1.75 9.20
CA SER A 56 -11.51 0.54 9.74
C SER A 56 -11.39 -0.60 8.73
N ALA A 57 -11.00 -1.79 9.22
CA ALA A 57 -10.94 -2.99 8.40
C ALA A 57 -12.34 -3.27 7.79
N PRO A 58 -12.42 -3.77 6.54
CA PRO A 58 -13.69 -4.10 5.92
C PRO A 58 -14.37 -5.22 6.72
N THR A 59 -15.68 -5.12 6.84
CA THR A 59 -16.50 -6.16 7.47
C THR A 59 -17.12 -7.10 6.45
N ASP A 60 -17.21 -6.71 5.18
CA ASP A 60 -17.75 -7.55 4.11
C ASP A 60 -16.69 -8.49 3.52
N ALA A 61 -17.13 -9.71 3.22
CA ALA A 61 -16.28 -10.80 2.72
C ALA A 61 -15.60 -10.47 1.38
N ALA A 62 -16.28 -9.77 0.47
CA ALA A 62 -15.76 -9.52 -0.87
C ALA A 62 -14.58 -8.54 -0.82
N THR A 63 -14.74 -7.44 -0.09
CA THR A 63 -13.67 -6.45 0.11
C THR A 63 -12.50 -7.03 0.88
N TYR A 64 -12.77 -7.83 1.93
CA TYR A 64 -11.72 -8.51 2.68
C TYR A 64 -10.90 -9.45 1.78
N LEU A 65 -11.54 -10.34 1.03
CA LEU A 65 -10.86 -11.27 0.12
C LEU A 65 -10.06 -10.55 -0.97
N ALA A 66 -10.61 -9.46 -1.51
CA ALA A 66 -9.90 -8.66 -2.52
C ALA A 66 -8.62 -8.03 -1.93
N LYS A 67 -8.71 -7.41 -0.76
CA LYS A 67 -7.56 -6.76 -0.10
C LYS A 67 -6.53 -7.77 0.39
N ALA A 68 -6.95 -8.84 1.04
CA ALA A 68 -6.05 -9.89 1.51
C ALA A 68 -5.34 -10.58 0.34
N GLY A 69 -6.07 -10.89 -0.74
CA GLY A 69 -5.48 -11.47 -1.94
C GLY A 69 -4.51 -10.53 -2.65
N ALA A 70 -4.80 -9.23 -2.73
CA ALA A 70 -3.89 -8.24 -3.29
C ALA A 70 -2.62 -8.11 -2.44
N GLY A 71 -2.75 -8.15 -1.10
CA GLY A 71 -1.64 -8.19 -0.16
C GLY A 71 -0.74 -9.41 -0.38
N ASP A 72 -1.30 -10.62 -0.33
CA ASP A 72 -0.55 -11.86 -0.58
C ASP A 72 0.18 -11.83 -1.93
N LEU A 73 -0.49 -11.36 -2.98
CA LEU A 73 0.11 -11.24 -4.32
C LEU A 73 1.29 -10.25 -4.31
N PHE A 74 1.14 -9.11 -3.63
CA PHE A 74 2.21 -8.13 -3.48
C PHE A 74 3.42 -8.71 -2.76
N GLU A 75 3.20 -9.44 -1.66
CA GLU A 75 4.27 -10.05 -0.87
C GLU A 75 5.04 -11.09 -1.71
N ILE A 76 4.33 -11.90 -2.47
CA ILE A 76 4.94 -12.90 -3.35
C ILE A 76 5.74 -12.25 -4.48
N GLU A 77 5.17 -11.25 -5.18
CA GLU A 77 5.83 -10.66 -6.35
C GLU A 77 6.98 -9.71 -5.99
N SER A 78 6.86 -8.95 -4.90
CA SER A 78 7.96 -8.12 -4.38
C SER A 78 9.13 -8.98 -3.88
N SER A 79 8.83 -10.10 -3.22
CA SER A 79 9.82 -11.05 -2.75
C SER A 79 10.54 -11.77 -3.90
N LYS A 80 9.85 -12.17 -4.95
CA LYS A 80 10.48 -12.68 -6.17
C LYS A 80 11.40 -11.63 -6.80
N ALA A 81 10.95 -10.38 -6.88
CA ALA A 81 11.74 -9.29 -7.48
C ALA A 81 13.05 -9.05 -6.72
N ILE A 82 13.04 -9.04 -5.38
CA ILE A 82 14.26 -8.84 -4.59
C ILE A 82 15.20 -10.04 -4.63
N MET A 83 14.69 -11.27 -4.67
CA MET A 83 15.51 -12.48 -4.75
C MET A 83 16.40 -12.52 -5.98
N GLU A 84 16.03 -11.86 -7.08
CA GLU A 84 16.83 -11.76 -8.30
C GLU A 84 18.03 -10.78 -8.16
N LYS A 85 18.07 -9.96 -7.11
CA LYS A 85 18.98 -8.81 -6.99
C LYS A 85 19.80 -8.79 -5.72
N THR A 86 19.21 -9.20 -4.60
CA THR A 86 19.85 -9.12 -3.30
C THR A 86 21.05 -10.05 -3.18
N LYS A 87 22.12 -9.53 -2.55
CA LYS A 87 23.25 -10.33 -2.07
C LYS A 87 23.23 -10.51 -0.56
N ASN A 88 22.27 -9.87 0.12
CA ASN A 88 22.08 -10.01 1.55
C ASN A 88 21.35 -11.33 1.84
N ALA A 89 22.04 -12.23 2.58
CA ALA A 89 21.52 -13.58 2.88
C ALA A 89 20.25 -13.52 3.77
N GLU A 90 20.15 -12.54 4.68
CA GLU A 90 18.97 -12.38 5.55
C GLU A 90 17.76 -11.94 4.72
N VAL A 91 17.93 -10.94 3.85
CA VAL A 91 16.88 -10.48 2.93
C VAL A 91 16.43 -11.61 1.99
N ASN A 92 17.38 -12.37 1.44
CA ASN A 92 17.05 -13.50 0.56
C ASN A 92 16.26 -14.59 1.30
N SER A 93 16.67 -14.92 2.52
CA SER A 93 15.99 -15.93 3.34
C SER A 93 14.60 -15.49 3.72
N PHE A 94 14.43 -14.22 4.10
CA PHE A 94 13.12 -13.64 4.40
C PHE A 94 12.21 -13.64 3.15
N ALA A 95 12.72 -13.23 2.00
CA ALA A 95 11.95 -13.21 0.75
C ALA A 95 11.47 -14.61 0.34
N LYS A 96 12.28 -15.64 0.50
CA LYS A 96 11.87 -17.05 0.26
C LYS A 96 10.72 -17.45 1.17
N MET A 97 10.80 -17.11 2.43
CA MET A 97 9.74 -17.39 3.41
C MET A 97 8.45 -16.67 3.04
N MET A 98 8.51 -15.39 2.60
CA MET A 98 7.35 -14.64 2.15
C MET A 98 6.63 -15.33 0.98
N VAL A 99 7.38 -15.80 -0.01
CA VAL A 99 6.78 -16.53 -1.15
C VAL A 99 6.04 -17.79 -0.68
N ASP A 100 6.62 -18.56 0.23
CA ASP A 100 6.02 -19.79 0.74
C ASP A 100 4.78 -19.51 1.61
N GLU A 101 4.91 -18.61 2.58
CA GLU A 101 3.88 -18.40 3.59
C GLU A 101 2.68 -17.60 3.09
N HIS A 102 2.89 -16.60 2.22
CA HIS A 102 1.80 -15.91 1.56
C HIS A 102 1.11 -16.78 0.49
N GLY A 103 1.81 -17.73 -0.11
CA GLY A 103 1.19 -18.80 -0.90
C GLY A 103 0.23 -19.66 -0.07
N LYS A 104 0.61 -20.02 1.16
CA LYS A 104 -0.25 -20.77 2.10
C LYS A 104 -1.43 -19.92 2.58
N SER A 105 -1.22 -18.61 2.85
CA SER A 105 -2.28 -17.66 3.19
C SER A 105 -3.35 -17.60 2.08
N THR A 106 -2.93 -17.39 0.85
CA THR A 106 -3.82 -17.38 -0.33
C THR A 106 -4.63 -18.67 -0.44
N ALA A 107 -3.98 -19.83 -0.25
CA ALA A 107 -4.66 -21.13 -0.29
C ALA A 107 -5.71 -21.26 0.84
N LYS A 108 -5.40 -20.82 2.05
CA LYS A 108 -6.30 -20.80 3.21
C LYS A 108 -7.52 -19.90 2.96
N LEU A 109 -7.32 -18.69 2.48
CA LEU A 109 -8.39 -17.75 2.13
C LEU A 109 -9.32 -18.33 1.07
N LYS A 110 -8.75 -18.95 0.02
CA LYS A 110 -9.52 -19.62 -1.04
C LYS A 110 -10.35 -20.78 -0.49
N ALA A 111 -9.78 -21.62 0.37
CA ALA A 111 -10.49 -22.72 1.00
C ALA A 111 -11.65 -22.24 1.90
N ALA A 112 -11.41 -21.18 2.71
CA ALA A 112 -12.43 -20.57 3.56
C ALA A 112 -13.58 -19.97 2.73
N ALA A 113 -13.26 -19.27 1.63
CA ALA A 113 -14.26 -18.73 0.72
C ALA A 113 -15.09 -19.83 0.05
N GLN A 114 -14.47 -20.93 -0.36
CA GLN A 114 -15.16 -22.10 -0.92
C GLN A 114 -16.11 -22.74 0.10
N ALA A 115 -15.65 -22.92 1.34
CA ALA A 115 -16.47 -23.43 2.45
C ALA A 115 -17.67 -22.52 2.75
N ALA A 116 -17.52 -21.22 2.57
CA ALA A 116 -18.59 -20.22 2.68
C ALA A 116 -19.45 -20.09 1.40
N LYS A 117 -19.17 -20.88 0.34
CA LYS A 117 -19.84 -20.83 -0.98
C LYS A 117 -19.73 -19.47 -1.64
N LEU A 118 -18.65 -18.71 -1.38
CA LEU A 118 -18.37 -17.43 -1.98
C LEU A 118 -17.61 -17.61 -3.30
N ARG A 119 -17.87 -16.72 -4.26
CA ARG A 119 -17.08 -16.61 -5.48
C ARG A 119 -15.84 -15.75 -5.20
N THR A 120 -14.69 -16.21 -5.67
CA THR A 120 -13.44 -15.45 -5.61
C THR A 120 -12.99 -15.08 -7.02
N SER A 121 -12.53 -13.85 -7.20
CA SER A 121 -11.79 -13.44 -8.40
C SER A 121 -10.29 -13.64 -8.16
N PRO A 122 -9.49 -13.83 -9.22
CA PRO A 122 -8.03 -13.76 -9.07
C PRO A 122 -7.60 -12.44 -8.42
N PRO A 123 -6.64 -12.44 -7.50
CA PRO A 123 -6.15 -11.22 -6.89
C PRO A 123 -5.45 -10.34 -7.91
N THR A 124 -5.58 -9.03 -7.75
CA THR A 124 -4.91 -8.02 -8.58
C THR A 124 -4.18 -7.04 -7.68
N LEU A 125 -2.98 -6.62 -8.10
CA LEU A 125 -2.21 -5.63 -7.37
C LEU A 125 -2.92 -4.27 -7.40
N GLU A 126 -2.85 -3.55 -6.29
CA GLU A 126 -3.20 -2.14 -6.26
C GLU A 126 -2.13 -1.30 -6.98
N PRO A 127 -2.45 -0.11 -7.53
CA PRO A 127 -1.47 0.72 -8.25
C PRO A 127 -0.21 1.05 -7.42
N LYS A 128 -0.35 1.30 -6.12
CA LYS A 128 0.79 1.55 -5.21
C LYS A 128 1.67 0.32 -5.01
N GLN A 129 1.06 -0.87 -4.95
CA GLN A 129 1.79 -2.14 -4.84
C GLN A 129 2.58 -2.41 -6.11
N GLN A 130 1.99 -2.22 -7.28
CA GLN A 130 2.71 -2.34 -8.55
C GLN A 130 3.89 -1.37 -8.63
N GLN A 131 3.68 -0.10 -8.26
CA GLN A 131 4.73 0.91 -8.24
C GLN A 131 5.89 0.53 -7.30
N ALA A 132 5.60 -0.04 -6.12
CA ALA A 132 6.62 -0.49 -5.18
C ALA A 132 7.45 -1.64 -5.79
N ILE A 133 6.82 -2.62 -6.42
CA ILE A 133 7.50 -3.72 -7.12
C ILE A 133 8.40 -3.17 -8.24
N ASP A 134 7.91 -2.23 -9.04
CA ASP A 134 8.67 -1.62 -10.13
C ASP A 134 9.88 -0.84 -9.60
N SER A 135 9.73 -0.15 -8.47
CA SER A 135 10.83 0.54 -7.78
C SER A 135 11.91 -0.45 -7.30
N ILE A 136 11.51 -1.59 -6.70
CA ILE A 136 12.43 -2.66 -6.30
C ILE A 136 13.16 -3.22 -7.53
N ARG A 137 12.46 -3.46 -8.63
CA ARG A 137 13.06 -3.96 -9.87
C ARG A 137 14.04 -2.98 -10.50
N ALA A 138 13.79 -1.68 -10.40
CA ALA A 138 14.66 -0.65 -10.94
C ALA A 138 15.93 -0.43 -10.10
N ALA A 139 15.85 -0.57 -8.78
CA ALA A 139 16.96 -0.35 -7.86
C ALA A 139 18.02 -1.48 -7.92
N GLN A 140 19.22 -1.21 -7.37
CA GLN A 140 20.34 -2.15 -7.33
C GLN A 140 20.98 -2.17 -5.93
N GLY A 141 21.57 -3.32 -5.55
CA GLY A 141 22.32 -3.49 -4.30
C GLY A 141 21.49 -3.10 -3.06
N ASP A 142 22.12 -2.49 -2.08
CA ASP A 142 21.52 -2.12 -0.80
C ASP A 142 20.30 -1.19 -0.95
N ALA A 143 20.21 -0.43 -2.05
CA ALA A 143 19.04 0.41 -2.29
C ALA A 143 17.80 -0.44 -2.62
N ALA A 144 17.95 -1.54 -3.34
CA ALA A 144 16.87 -2.48 -3.60
C ALA A 144 16.44 -3.18 -2.30
N ASP A 145 17.39 -3.60 -1.46
CA ASP A 145 17.12 -4.25 -0.18
C ASP A 145 16.31 -3.31 0.75
N ARG A 146 16.71 -2.03 0.85
CA ARG A 146 15.98 -1.03 1.65
C ARG A 146 14.56 -0.82 1.14
N LEU A 147 14.38 -0.62 -0.18
CA LEU A 147 13.04 -0.44 -0.76
C LEU A 147 12.13 -1.65 -0.49
N TYR A 148 12.68 -2.86 -0.61
CA TYR A 148 11.95 -4.09 -0.30
C TYR A 148 11.56 -4.15 1.18
N LEU A 149 12.51 -3.98 2.09
CA LEU A 149 12.25 -4.08 3.53
C LEU A 149 11.27 -3.01 4.03
N ASP A 150 11.34 -1.79 3.50
CA ASP A 150 10.40 -0.73 3.85
C ASP A 150 8.99 -1.04 3.34
N ALA A 151 8.88 -1.52 2.10
CA ALA A 151 7.60 -1.96 1.54
C ALA A 151 7.00 -3.13 2.35
N GLN A 152 7.83 -4.10 2.76
CA GLN A 152 7.40 -5.23 3.60
C GLN A 152 6.89 -4.78 4.97
N ARG A 153 7.57 -3.83 5.64
CA ARG A 153 7.12 -3.29 6.93
C ARG A 153 5.74 -2.64 6.84
N MET A 154 5.50 -1.86 5.79
CA MET A 154 4.20 -1.23 5.56
C MET A 154 3.11 -2.27 5.27
N ALA A 155 3.37 -3.18 4.33
CA ALA A 155 2.40 -4.18 3.90
C ALA A 155 2.02 -5.14 5.04
N HIS A 156 2.97 -5.56 5.88
CA HIS A 156 2.68 -6.41 7.03
C HIS A 156 1.90 -5.69 8.13
N SER A 157 2.16 -4.40 8.35
CA SER A 157 1.34 -3.58 9.26
C SER A 157 -0.11 -3.51 8.81
N ASP A 158 -0.32 -3.25 7.52
CA ASP A 158 -1.66 -3.17 6.91
C ASP A 158 -2.36 -4.53 6.91
N ALA A 159 -1.63 -5.61 6.58
CA ALA A 159 -2.16 -6.98 6.61
C ALA A 159 -2.58 -7.40 8.02
N LEU A 160 -1.77 -7.08 9.04
CA LEU A 160 -2.12 -7.40 10.44
C LEU A 160 -3.39 -6.67 10.87
N ALA A 161 -3.51 -5.39 10.55
CA ALA A 161 -4.72 -4.61 10.84
C ALA A 161 -5.95 -5.17 10.10
N LEU A 162 -5.78 -5.54 8.81
CA LEU A 162 -6.83 -6.14 8.00
C LEU A 162 -7.33 -7.46 8.60
N HIS A 163 -6.43 -8.40 8.90
CA HIS A 163 -6.80 -9.71 9.42
C HIS A 163 -7.42 -9.62 10.82
N ARG A 164 -6.84 -8.87 11.76
CA ARG A 164 -7.40 -8.67 13.11
C ARG A 164 -8.77 -7.98 13.07
N GLY A 165 -8.92 -6.98 12.20
CA GLY A 165 -10.19 -6.29 12.03
C GLY A 165 -11.28 -7.21 11.48
N TYR A 166 -10.95 -8.05 10.49
CA TYR A 166 -11.91 -8.99 9.93
C TYR A 166 -12.20 -10.17 10.87
N GLU A 167 -11.23 -10.68 11.61
CA GLU A 167 -11.43 -11.64 12.68
C GLU A 167 -12.49 -11.16 13.69
N SER A 168 -12.39 -9.89 14.08
CA SER A 168 -13.32 -9.27 15.04
C SER A 168 -14.69 -9.00 14.43
N GLY A 169 -14.75 -8.25 13.33
CA GLY A 169 -15.96 -7.64 12.77
C GLY A 169 -16.48 -8.24 11.47
N GLY A 170 -15.84 -9.27 10.91
CA GLY A 170 -16.21 -9.82 9.60
C GLY A 170 -17.58 -10.51 9.61
N ASP A 171 -18.25 -10.49 8.46
CA ASP A 171 -19.60 -11.03 8.25
C ASP A 171 -19.64 -12.55 8.00
N THR A 172 -18.49 -13.17 7.67
CA THR A 172 -18.41 -14.58 7.25
C THR A 172 -17.55 -15.40 8.20
N ALA A 173 -18.17 -16.34 8.92
CA ALA A 173 -17.51 -17.13 9.99
C ALA A 173 -16.26 -17.88 9.50
N GLN A 174 -16.29 -18.49 8.31
CA GLN A 174 -15.14 -19.22 7.74
C GLN A 174 -13.96 -18.30 7.44
N LEU A 175 -14.22 -17.10 6.98
CA LEU A 175 -13.19 -16.10 6.71
C LEU A 175 -12.65 -15.48 8.01
N LYS A 176 -13.50 -15.30 9.03
CA LYS A 176 -13.04 -14.89 10.37
C LYS A 176 -12.06 -15.90 10.96
N ALA A 177 -12.37 -17.20 10.85
CA ALA A 177 -11.46 -18.26 11.29
C ALA A 177 -10.14 -18.24 10.51
N ALA A 178 -10.18 -18.05 9.19
CA ALA A 178 -8.97 -17.93 8.39
C ALA A 178 -8.15 -16.69 8.79
N ALA A 179 -8.80 -15.55 9.02
CA ALA A 179 -8.14 -14.32 9.47
C ALA A 179 -7.46 -14.51 10.85
N ALA A 180 -8.13 -15.19 11.80
CA ALA A 180 -7.57 -15.53 13.11
C ALA A 180 -6.31 -16.41 13.02
N ASP A 181 -6.27 -17.32 12.05
CA ASP A 181 -5.10 -18.18 11.81
C ASP A 181 -3.94 -17.44 11.11
N ILE A 182 -4.25 -16.45 10.25
CA ILE A 182 -3.25 -15.71 9.46
C ILE A 182 -2.61 -14.59 10.31
N ALA A 183 -3.38 -13.89 11.13
CA ALA A 183 -2.89 -12.74 11.89
C ALA A 183 -1.63 -13.03 12.74
N PRO A 184 -1.51 -14.15 13.47
CA PRO A 184 -0.29 -14.47 14.22
C PRO A 184 0.91 -14.78 13.32
N VAL A 185 0.73 -15.31 12.11
CA VAL A 185 1.79 -15.53 11.13
C VAL A 185 2.32 -14.17 10.64
N VAL A 186 1.44 -13.24 10.29
CA VAL A 186 1.82 -11.87 9.91
C VAL A 186 2.56 -11.16 11.04
N GLN A 187 2.11 -11.32 12.30
CA GLN A 187 2.82 -10.78 13.46
C GLN A 187 4.25 -11.34 13.56
N HIS A 188 4.42 -12.64 13.35
CA HIS A 188 5.73 -13.27 13.35
C HIS A 188 6.65 -12.68 12.27
N HIS A 189 6.12 -12.41 11.07
CA HIS A 189 6.89 -11.76 10.00
C HIS A 189 7.33 -10.33 10.40
N ILE A 190 6.47 -9.56 11.05
CA ILE A 190 6.82 -8.23 11.59
C ILE A 190 7.99 -8.33 12.58
N ASP A 191 7.93 -9.31 13.48
CA ASP A 191 8.98 -9.53 14.49
C ASP A 191 10.32 -9.96 13.83
N MET A 192 10.28 -10.66 12.72
CA MET A 192 11.45 -11.00 11.92
C MET A 192 12.00 -9.79 11.17
N LEU A 193 11.14 -9.00 10.51
CA LEU A 193 11.52 -7.78 9.80
C LEU A 193 12.23 -6.77 10.72
N ALA A 194 11.85 -6.71 12.00
CA ALA A 194 12.50 -5.83 12.98
C ALA A 194 13.95 -6.21 13.27
N LYS A 195 14.37 -7.43 12.95
CA LYS A 195 15.74 -7.94 13.20
C LYS A 195 16.64 -7.81 11.99
N ILE A 196 16.09 -7.70 10.78
CA ILE A 196 16.88 -7.59 9.55
C ILE A 196 17.41 -6.16 9.43
N LYS A 197 18.75 -6.07 9.31
CA LYS A 197 19.47 -4.82 9.10
C LYS A 197 19.64 -4.57 7.61
N SER A 198 19.32 -3.36 7.17
CA SER A 198 19.53 -2.87 5.80
C SER A 198 20.74 -1.95 5.74
#